data_91a1a8470e2c342fb64da47780404570
#
_entry.id   91a1a8470e2c342fb64da47780404570
#
_cell.length_a   1.000
_cell.length_b   1.000
_cell.length_c   1.000
_cell.angle_alpha   90.00
_cell.angle_beta   90.00
_cell.angle_gamma   90.00
#
_symmetry.space_group_name_H-M   'P 1'
#
loop_
_entity.id
_entity.type
_entity.pdbx_description
1 polymer ?
#
loop_
_entity_poly.entity_id
_entity_poly.type
_entity_poly.pdbx_seq_one_letter_code
_entity_poly.pdbx_strand_id
1 'polypeptide(L)'
;MNTNKQEKYDEITDFHKGFACVRQGDKWGYINEKGTLITPIKYDFVYDFFQGVAMVRIGAQYGLIDTSGKEITPVKYDLIDDNDFYNHRPAAALLNAKWGFINEKGEEVIPFIYEDTTYFHKDYVAVKKDGKWGFINQKGEQIIPFLYDDASYFTEGLALVKKGAKYGYINDKNETVFPFIYDDGALFENGKAWVQIGNKQFEINKLGEEIK
;
A
#
# COMPACT_ATOMS: atom_id res chain seq x y z
N MET A 1 3.48 -12.51 39.44
CA MET A 1 2.16 -12.35 38.78
C MET A 1 1.70 -10.94 39.06
N ASN A 2 1.62 -10.08 38.03
CA ASN A 2 1.45 -8.61 38.19
C ASN A 2 -0.04 -8.25 38.15
N THR A 3 -0.73 -8.36 39.29
CA THR A 3 -2.13 -7.97 39.46
C THR A 3 -2.38 -6.46 39.36
N ASN A 4 -1.34 -5.61 39.55
CA ASN A 4 -1.48 -4.15 39.54
C ASN A 4 -1.57 -3.51 38.12
N LYS A 5 -1.34 -4.24 37.04
CA LYS A 5 -1.43 -3.66 35.68
C LYS A 5 -2.87 -3.67 35.13
N GLN A 6 -3.67 -4.66 35.51
CA GLN A 6 -5.05 -4.83 35.03
C GLN A 6 -6.03 -3.81 35.65
N GLU A 7 -5.72 -3.23 36.81
CA GLU A 7 -6.59 -2.23 37.47
C GLU A 7 -6.49 -0.82 36.83
N LYS A 8 -5.48 -0.58 36.00
CA LYS A 8 -5.22 0.76 35.45
C LYS A 8 -5.85 0.98 34.08
N TYR A 9 -6.11 -0.05 33.33
CA TYR A 9 -6.63 0.01 31.96
C TYR A 9 -7.80 -0.93 31.81
N ASP A 10 -8.78 -0.54 30.98
CA ASP A 10 -9.96 -1.37 30.68
C ASP A 10 -9.57 -2.59 29.82
N GLU A 11 -8.51 -2.45 29.04
CA GLU A 11 -8.00 -3.51 28.18
C GLU A 11 -6.49 -3.38 28.00
N ILE A 12 -5.80 -4.53 27.91
CA ILE A 12 -4.38 -4.64 27.55
C ILE A 12 -4.27 -5.80 26.57
N THR A 13 -3.74 -5.56 25.40
CA THR A 13 -3.47 -6.62 24.42
C THR A 13 -2.26 -7.45 24.83
N ASP A 14 -2.02 -8.56 24.13
CA ASP A 14 -0.77 -9.30 24.26
C ASP A 14 0.41 -8.43 23.83
N PHE A 15 1.58 -8.70 24.44
CA PHE A 15 2.80 -8.01 24.07
C PHE A 15 3.32 -8.52 22.72
N HIS A 16 3.47 -7.60 21.77
CA HIS A 16 4.11 -7.86 20.50
C HIS A 16 5.37 -7.00 20.36
N LYS A 17 6.53 -7.64 20.12
CA LYS A 17 7.84 -6.97 19.96
C LYS A 17 8.16 -5.93 21.07
N GLY A 18 7.76 -6.24 22.32
CA GLY A 18 8.07 -5.40 23.49
C GLY A 18 7.02 -4.34 23.82
N PHE A 19 5.92 -4.28 23.09
CA PHE A 19 4.85 -3.30 23.27
C PHE A 19 3.48 -3.98 23.37
N ALA A 20 2.57 -3.38 24.15
CA ALA A 20 1.16 -3.76 24.19
C ALA A 20 0.29 -2.51 24.04
N CYS A 21 -0.83 -2.65 23.36
CA CYS A 21 -1.85 -1.62 23.29
C CYS A 21 -2.65 -1.61 24.60
N VAL A 22 -2.98 -0.43 25.10
CA VAL A 22 -3.82 -0.25 26.30
C VAL A 22 -4.97 0.68 26.00
N ARG A 23 -6.16 0.35 26.55
CA ARG A 23 -7.36 1.14 26.38
C ARG A 23 -7.84 1.69 27.72
N GLN A 24 -8.32 2.92 27.69
CA GLN A 24 -9.04 3.55 28.81
C GLN A 24 -10.21 4.36 28.24
N GLY A 25 -11.42 3.98 28.58
CA GLY A 25 -12.63 4.45 27.92
C GLY A 25 -12.61 4.04 26.43
N ASP A 26 -12.83 5.00 25.56
CA ASP A 26 -12.83 4.80 24.10
C ASP A 26 -11.47 5.10 23.44
N LYS A 27 -10.41 5.30 24.23
CA LYS A 27 -9.11 5.72 23.73
C LYS A 27 -8.02 4.70 23.99
N TRP A 28 -7.09 4.65 23.08
CA TRP A 28 -5.95 3.75 23.07
C TRP A 28 -4.62 4.48 23.21
N GLY A 29 -3.65 3.76 23.72
CA GLY A 29 -2.23 4.13 23.83
C GLY A 29 -1.36 2.89 23.88
N TYR A 30 -0.10 3.06 24.20
CA TYR A 30 0.85 1.95 24.24
C TYR A 30 1.64 1.95 25.57
N ILE A 31 1.95 0.74 26.03
CA ILE A 31 2.91 0.48 27.10
C ILE A 31 4.05 -0.40 26.62
N ASN A 32 5.20 -0.29 27.26
CA ASN A 32 6.31 -1.22 27.10
C ASN A 32 6.22 -2.40 28.08
N GLU A 33 7.10 -3.39 28.00
CA GLU A 33 7.15 -4.57 28.87
C GLU A 33 7.26 -4.21 30.37
N LYS A 34 7.87 -3.07 30.70
CA LYS A 34 7.95 -2.57 32.08
C LYS A 34 6.61 -2.00 32.58
N GLY A 35 5.60 -1.89 31.69
CA GLY A 35 4.31 -1.26 31.98
C GLY A 35 4.36 0.26 31.97
N THR A 36 5.42 0.85 31.41
CA THR A 36 5.54 2.29 31.24
C THR A 36 4.73 2.73 30.02
N LEU A 37 3.86 3.72 30.22
CA LEU A 37 3.09 4.34 29.13
C LEU A 37 4.05 5.10 28.21
N ILE A 38 4.08 4.75 26.93
CA ILE A 38 4.95 5.38 25.93
C ILE A 38 4.22 6.42 25.09
N THR A 39 2.88 6.36 25.01
CA THR A 39 2.07 7.40 24.38
C THR A 39 0.94 7.84 25.30
N PRO A 40 0.46 9.08 25.20
CA PRO A 40 -0.84 9.43 25.80
C PRO A 40 -1.94 8.49 25.29
N ILE A 41 -2.93 8.18 26.16
CA ILE A 41 -4.14 7.45 25.77
C ILE A 41 -5.08 8.45 25.08
N LYS A 42 -4.93 8.62 23.77
CA LYS A 42 -5.64 9.66 23.00
C LYS A 42 -6.17 9.19 21.66
N TYR A 43 -5.70 8.04 21.16
CA TYR A 43 -6.03 7.54 19.84
C TYR A 43 -7.36 6.79 19.84
N ASP A 44 -8.13 6.91 18.76
CA ASP A 44 -9.36 6.14 18.56
C ASP A 44 -9.08 4.70 18.16
N PHE A 45 -7.93 4.48 17.52
CA PHE A 45 -7.44 3.15 17.17
C PHE A 45 -5.91 3.15 17.06
N VAL A 46 -5.30 2.01 17.34
CA VAL A 46 -3.86 1.80 17.26
C VAL A 46 -3.56 0.44 16.65
N TYR A 47 -2.47 0.36 15.90
CA TYR A 47 -1.99 -0.87 15.28
C TYR A 47 -0.73 -1.34 15.98
N ASP A 48 -0.39 -2.63 15.85
CA ASP A 48 0.85 -3.16 16.41
C ASP A 48 2.08 -2.50 15.79
N PHE A 49 3.15 -2.41 16.60
CA PHE A 49 4.44 -1.96 16.09
C PHE A 49 5.02 -2.95 15.09
N PHE A 50 5.35 -2.47 13.93
CA PHE A 50 6.10 -3.22 12.93
C PHE A 50 7.34 -2.42 12.49
N GLN A 51 8.53 -3.07 12.47
CA GLN A 51 9.82 -2.45 12.12
C GLN A 51 10.07 -1.08 12.80
N GLY A 52 9.59 -0.93 14.03
CA GLY A 52 9.79 0.29 14.81
C GLY A 52 8.77 1.40 14.58
N VAL A 53 7.75 1.16 13.76
CA VAL A 53 6.68 2.12 13.42
C VAL A 53 5.33 1.52 13.77
N ALA A 54 4.40 2.33 14.29
CA ALA A 54 3.00 1.95 14.44
C ALA A 54 2.09 3.02 13.84
N MET A 55 1.03 2.57 13.20
CA MET A 55 -0.02 3.44 12.70
C MET A 55 -1.02 3.74 13.82
N VAL A 56 -1.45 4.97 13.92
CA VAL A 56 -2.45 5.45 14.89
C VAL A 56 -3.54 6.23 14.18
N ARG A 57 -4.75 6.24 14.76
CA ARG A 57 -5.90 6.93 14.17
C ARG A 57 -6.56 7.85 15.18
N ILE A 58 -6.96 9.05 14.75
CA ILE A 58 -7.86 9.97 15.46
C ILE A 58 -8.94 10.42 14.49
N GLY A 59 -10.19 10.18 14.80
CA GLY A 59 -11.31 10.39 13.89
C GLY A 59 -11.18 9.50 12.66
N ALA A 60 -11.21 10.12 11.50
CA ALA A 60 -11.00 9.45 10.20
C ALA A 60 -9.54 9.53 9.71
N GLN A 61 -8.62 10.13 10.47
CA GLN A 61 -7.26 10.39 10.01
C GLN A 61 -6.23 9.50 10.68
N TYR A 62 -5.20 9.18 9.92
CA TYR A 62 -4.09 8.31 10.30
C TYR A 62 -2.78 9.10 10.43
N GLY A 63 -1.91 8.60 11.29
CA GLY A 63 -0.55 9.07 11.48
C GLY A 63 0.37 7.93 11.89
N LEU A 64 1.66 8.21 11.99
CA LEU A 64 2.68 7.24 12.37
C LEU A 64 3.41 7.70 13.63
N ILE A 65 3.75 6.74 14.48
CA ILE A 65 4.57 6.93 15.67
C ILE A 65 5.76 5.97 15.68
N ASP A 66 6.84 6.36 16.35
CA ASP A 66 7.98 5.48 16.62
C ASP A 66 7.83 4.73 17.96
N THR A 67 8.77 3.84 18.25
CA THR A 67 8.79 3.05 19.50
C THR A 67 9.00 3.86 20.77
N SER A 68 9.36 5.13 20.68
CA SER A 68 9.41 6.06 21.83
C SER A 68 8.04 6.73 22.07
N GLY A 69 7.06 6.53 21.18
CA GLY A 69 5.77 7.17 21.20
C GLY A 69 5.74 8.56 20.55
N LYS A 70 6.86 8.96 19.93
CA LYS A 70 6.94 10.22 19.19
C LYS A 70 6.22 10.09 17.85
N GLU A 71 5.42 11.09 17.51
CA GLU A 71 4.81 11.19 16.19
C GLU A 71 5.90 11.37 15.12
N ILE A 72 6.00 10.39 14.21
CA ILE A 72 6.84 10.44 13.01
C ILE A 72 6.14 11.32 11.98
N THR A 73 4.81 11.12 11.81
CA THR A 73 3.95 12.01 11.04
C THR A 73 2.83 12.53 11.92
N PRO A 74 2.32 13.74 11.71
CA PRO A 74 1.06 14.15 12.32
C PRO A 74 -0.08 13.23 11.84
N VAL A 75 -1.14 13.14 12.66
CA VAL A 75 -2.38 12.44 12.28
C VAL A 75 -3.14 13.35 11.31
N LYS A 76 -2.92 13.18 10.01
CA LYS A 76 -3.46 14.04 8.95
C LYS A 76 -3.88 13.30 7.68
N TYR A 77 -3.43 12.05 7.50
CA TYR A 77 -3.71 11.30 6.27
C TYR A 77 -5.09 10.67 6.32
N ASP A 78 -5.82 10.71 5.21
CA ASP A 78 -7.13 10.08 5.05
C ASP A 78 -6.99 8.55 4.99
N LEU A 79 -5.82 8.06 4.52
CA LEU A 79 -5.43 6.66 4.51
C LEU A 79 -3.91 6.53 4.47
N ILE A 80 -3.37 5.50 5.09
CA ILE A 80 -1.98 5.02 4.90
C ILE A 80 -2.08 3.53 4.62
N ASP A 81 -1.52 3.08 3.50
CA ASP A 81 -1.34 1.65 3.22
C ASP A 81 0.05 1.24 3.71
N ASP A 82 0.08 0.54 4.84
CA ASP A 82 1.32 0.15 5.51
C ASP A 82 1.97 -1.12 4.93
N ASN A 83 1.33 -1.81 3.98
CA ASN A 83 1.85 -3.05 3.39
C ASN A 83 3.25 -2.88 2.77
N ASP A 84 3.54 -1.72 2.20
CA ASP A 84 4.83 -1.46 1.59
C ASP A 84 5.95 -1.20 2.60
N PHE A 85 5.66 -0.75 3.83
CA PHE A 85 6.67 -0.64 4.89
C PHE A 85 7.32 -1.97 5.24
N TYR A 86 6.59 -3.09 5.10
CA TYR A 86 7.11 -4.45 5.33
C TYR A 86 8.25 -4.82 4.38
N ASN A 87 8.36 -4.10 3.25
CA ASN A 87 9.35 -4.35 2.22
C ASN A 87 10.38 -3.22 2.07
N HIS A 88 10.49 -2.32 3.06
CA HIS A 88 11.34 -1.11 3.02
C HIS A 88 11.06 -0.23 1.79
N ARG A 89 9.80 -0.15 1.39
CA ARG A 89 9.33 0.69 0.29
C ARG A 89 8.51 1.85 0.82
N PRO A 90 8.40 2.95 0.05
CA PRO A 90 7.48 4.01 0.39
C PRO A 90 6.04 3.50 0.42
N ALA A 91 5.32 3.78 1.51
CA ALA A 91 3.92 3.44 1.65
C ALA A 91 3.03 4.45 0.95
N ALA A 92 2.02 3.97 0.25
CA ALA A 92 1.00 4.83 -0.32
C ALA A 92 0.19 5.50 0.79
N ALA A 93 -0.02 6.79 0.66
CA ALA A 93 -0.88 7.54 1.58
C ALA A 93 -1.81 8.46 0.80
N LEU A 94 -3.00 8.65 1.32
CA LEU A 94 -4.01 9.55 0.78
C LEU A 94 -4.08 10.82 1.64
N LEU A 95 -3.97 11.97 1.00
CA LEU A 95 -4.09 13.27 1.66
C LEU A 95 -4.86 14.24 0.74
N ASN A 96 -5.97 14.78 1.24
CA ASN A 96 -6.82 15.71 0.47
C ASN A 96 -7.23 15.14 -0.91
N ALA A 97 -7.69 13.87 -0.93
CA ALA A 97 -8.09 13.14 -2.14
C ALA A 97 -6.99 12.98 -3.20
N LYS A 98 -5.72 13.09 -2.81
CA LYS A 98 -4.57 12.79 -3.67
C LYS A 98 -3.66 11.76 -3.03
N TRP A 99 -3.20 10.83 -3.83
CA TRP A 99 -2.22 9.84 -3.45
C TRP A 99 -0.80 10.39 -3.59
N GLY A 100 0.03 10.03 -2.64
CA GLY A 100 1.47 10.25 -2.59
C GLY A 100 2.11 9.13 -1.80
N PHE A 101 3.39 9.22 -1.51
CA PHE A 101 4.10 8.15 -0.78
C PHE A 101 5.00 8.73 0.30
N ILE A 102 5.01 8.05 1.43
CA ILE A 102 5.82 8.37 2.61
C ILE A 102 6.74 7.19 2.94
N ASN A 103 7.93 7.47 3.47
CA ASN A 103 8.83 6.43 3.97
C ASN A 103 8.56 6.12 5.45
N GLU A 104 9.30 5.16 6.00
CA GLU A 104 9.22 4.75 7.41
C GLU A 104 9.64 5.86 8.40
N LYS A 105 10.27 6.93 7.93
CA LYS A 105 10.58 8.13 8.71
C LYS A 105 9.49 9.19 8.64
N GLY A 106 8.40 8.91 7.90
CA GLY A 106 7.30 9.84 7.69
C GLY A 106 7.61 10.97 6.70
N GLU A 107 8.72 10.86 5.97
CA GLU A 107 9.08 11.84 4.95
C GLU A 107 8.26 11.59 3.68
N GLU A 108 7.72 12.66 3.10
CA GLU A 108 7.02 12.62 1.81
C GLU A 108 8.06 12.43 0.71
N VAL A 109 8.18 11.21 0.18
CA VAL A 109 9.19 10.88 -0.86
C VAL A 109 8.64 10.99 -2.26
N ILE A 110 7.32 10.86 -2.43
CA ILE A 110 6.62 11.09 -3.69
C ILE A 110 5.42 12.00 -3.41
N PRO A 111 5.29 13.14 -4.13
CA PRO A 111 4.31 14.18 -3.81
C PRO A 111 2.86 13.70 -3.95
N PHE A 112 1.95 14.30 -3.18
CA PHE A 112 0.51 14.02 -3.18
C PHE A 112 -0.17 14.70 -4.37
N ILE A 113 0.00 14.14 -5.56
CA ILE A 113 -0.53 14.70 -6.83
C ILE A 113 -1.34 13.67 -7.64
N TYR A 114 -1.28 12.39 -7.31
CA TYR A 114 -1.90 11.33 -8.09
C TYR A 114 -3.37 11.14 -7.71
N GLU A 115 -4.18 10.76 -8.70
CA GLU A 115 -5.63 10.50 -8.54
C GLU A 115 -5.88 9.11 -7.98
N ASP A 116 -4.99 8.17 -8.31
CA ASP A 116 -5.09 6.78 -7.89
C ASP A 116 -3.71 6.11 -7.94
N THR A 117 -3.56 4.95 -7.29
CA THR A 117 -2.33 4.18 -7.26
C THR A 117 -2.60 2.70 -7.05
N THR A 118 -1.68 1.86 -7.53
CA THR A 118 -1.57 0.45 -7.13
C THR A 118 -0.55 0.31 -5.99
N TYR A 119 -0.10 -0.91 -5.72
CA TYR A 119 0.99 -1.20 -4.78
C TYR A 119 2.33 -1.19 -5.51
N PHE A 120 3.41 -0.89 -4.79
CA PHE A 120 4.74 -1.15 -5.30
C PHE A 120 4.95 -2.64 -5.52
N HIS A 121 5.23 -3.01 -6.75
CA HIS A 121 5.75 -4.33 -7.08
C HIS A 121 7.18 -4.21 -7.54
N LYS A 122 8.12 -4.78 -6.77
CA LYS A 122 9.56 -4.54 -6.92
C LYS A 122 9.88 -3.04 -6.88
N ASP A 123 10.27 -2.45 -8.02
CA ASP A 123 10.75 -1.07 -8.10
C ASP A 123 9.73 -0.10 -8.68
N TYR A 124 8.56 -0.58 -9.13
CA TYR A 124 7.58 0.20 -9.87
C TYR A 124 6.21 0.19 -9.19
N VAL A 125 5.50 1.29 -9.37
CA VAL A 125 4.10 1.43 -8.99
C VAL A 125 3.34 2.10 -10.13
N ALA A 126 2.14 1.61 -10.44
CA ALA A 126 1.25 2.31 -11.35
C ALA A 126 0.54 3.43 -10.59
N VAL A 127 0.52 4.62 -11.16
CA VAL A 127 -0.16 5.80 -10.61
C VAL A 127 -0.97 6.49 -11.70
N LYS A 128 -2.08 7.11 -11.30
CA LYS A 128 -2.97 7.83 -12.20
C LYS A 128 -2.78 9.33 -12.06
N LYS A 129 -2.59 10.00 -13.18
CA LYS A 129 -2.45 11.45 -13.26
C LYS A 129 -3.14 11.97 -14.53
N ASP A 130 -3.90 13.08 -14.41
CA ASP A 130 -4.65 13.68 -15.51
C ASP A 130 -5.54 12.66 -16.27
N GLY A 131 -6.19 11.76 -15.48
CA GLY A 131 -7.09 10.72 -15.99
C GLY A 131 -6.39 9.52 -16.65
N LYS A 132 -5.06 9.48 -16.69
CA LYS A 132 -4.29 8.38 -17.31
C LYS A 132 -3.33 7.72 -16.33
N TRP A 133 -3.14 6.42 -16.52
CA TRP A 133 -2.19 5.63 -15.79
C TRP A 133 -0.81 5.62 -16.46
N GLY A 134 0.22 5.66 -15.65
CA GLY A 134 1.62 5.48 -16.00
C GLY A 134 2.35 4.81 -14.86
N PHE A 135 3.66 4.64 -14.96
CA PHE A 135 4.45 4.00 -13.92
C PHE A 135 5.60 4.90 -13.47
N ILE A 136 5.83 4.88 -12.18
CA ILE A 136 6.94 5.58 -11.54
C ILE A 136 7.78 4.60 -10.72
N ASN A 137 9.03 4.97 -10.43
CA ASN A 137 9.89 4.23 -9.51
C ASN A 137 9.73 4.75 -8.06
N GLN A 138 10.46 4.14 -7.12
CA GLN A 138 10.46 4.52 -5.69
C GLN A 138 10.92 5.95 -5.41
N LYS A 139 11.55 6.62 -6.39
CA LYS A 139 11.95 8.05 -6.29
C LYS A 139 10.92 9.00 -6.90
N GLY A 140 9.81 8.47 -7.44
CA GLY A 140 8.82 9.26 -8.17
C GLY A 140 9.21 9.62 -9.60
N GLU A 141 10.31 9.04 -10.14
CA GLU A 141 10.72 9.26 -11.52
C GLU A 141 9.80 8.47 -12.45
N GLN A 142 9.30 9.13 -13.49
CA GLN A 142 8.43 8.51 -14.47
C GLN A 142 9.22 7.51 -15.33
N ILE A 143 8.79 6.24 -15.29
CA ILE A 143 9.37 5.14 -16.07
C ILE A 143 8.54 4.89 -17.32
N ILE A 144 7.21 4.86 -17.18
CA ILE A 144 6.28 4.71 -18.29
C ILE A 144 5.35 5.92 -18.32
N PRO A 145 5.20 6.59 -19.48
CA PRO A 145 4.35 7.78 -19.62
C PRO A 145 2.89 7.50 -19.26
N PHE A 146 2.15 8.56 -18.86
CA PHE A 146 0.72 8.52 -18.56
C PHE A 146 -0.10 8.40 -19.84
N LEU A 147 -0.28 7.18 -20.34
CA LEU A 147 -0.89 6.86 -21.63
C LEU A 147 -2.11 5.95 -21.53
N TYR A 148 -2.23 5.20 -20.44
CA TYR A 148 -3.18 4.11 -20.33
C TYR A 148 -4.47 4.53 -19.63
N ASP A 149 -5.58 3.93 -20.02
CA ASP A 149 -6.90 4.16 -19.41
C ASP A 149 -7.05 3.38 -18.09
N ASP A 150 -6.31 2.27 -17.98
CA ASP A 150 -6.21 1.43 -16.79
C ASP A 150 -4.85 0.73 -16.76
N ALA A 151 -4.37 0.37 -15.56
CA ALA A 151 -3.12 -0.35 -15.38
C ALA A 151 -3.11 -1.19 -14.12
N SER A 152 -2.58 -2.40 -14.23
CA SER A 152 -2.22 -3.24 -13.10
C SER A 152 -0.75 -3.00 -12.69
N TYR A 153 -0.33 -3.62 -11.60
CA TYR A 153 1.10 -3.69 -11.26
C TYR A 153 1.82 -4.75 -12.12
N PHE A 154 3.15 -4.68 -12.16
CA PHE A 154 3.96 -5.67 -12.88
C PHE A 154 4.02 -6.99 -12.13
N THR A 155 3.73 -8.09 -12.81
CA THR A 155 4.02 -9.45 -12.37
C THR A 155 4.82 -10.17 -13.44
N GLU A 156 5.84 -10.91 -13.03
CA GLU A 156 6.68 -11.71 -13.93
C GLU A 156 7.22 -10.93 -15.14
N GLY A 157 7.42 -9.59 -14.98
CA GLY A 157 7.94 -8.70 -16.02
C GLY A 157 6.90 -8.10 -16.94
N LEU A 158 5.61 -8.36 -16.73
CA LEU A 158 4.48 -7.88 -17.53
C LEU A 158 3.47 -7.13 -16.68
N ALA A 159 2.90 -6.06 -17.22
CA ALA A 159 1.75 -5.36 -16.67
C ALA A 159 0.59 -5.43 -17.66
N LEU A 160 -0.60 -5.72 -17.16
CA LEU A 160 -1.84 -5.61 -17.91
C LEU A 160 -2.24 -4.14 -17.93
N VAL A 161 -2.40 -3.57 -19.10
CA VAL A 161 -2.78 -2.16 -19.29
C VAL A 161 -3.88 -2.03 -20.32
N LYS A 162 -4.72 -1.00 -20.17
CA LYS A 162 -5.84 -0.72 -21.07
C LYS A 162 -5.52 0.49 -21.95
N LYS A 163 -5.84 0.37 -23.23
CA LYS A 163 -5.77 1.48 -24.17
C LYS A 163 -7.03 1.50 -25.02
N GLY A 164 -7.85 2.53 -24.86
CA GLY A 164 -9.20 2.58 -25.42
C GLY A 164 -10.08 1.49 -24.78
N ALA A 165 -10.72 0.68 -25.61
CA ALA A 165 -11.65 -0.37 -25.14
C ALA A 165 -10.96 -1.71 -24.80
N LYS A 166 -9.65 -1.86 -25.04
CA LYS A 166 -8.99 -3.17 -24.99
C LYS A 166 -7.77 -3.16 -24.05
N TYR A 167 -7.54 -4.31 -23.46
CA TYR A 167 -6.36 -4.63 -22.67
C TYR A 167 -5.28 -5.27 -23.53
N GLY A 168 -4.05 -5.06 -23.11
CA GLY A 168 -2.84 -5.68 -23.64
C GLY A 168 -1.78 -5.78 -22.55
N TYR A 169 -0.65 -6.36 -22.86
CA TYR A 169 0.44 -6.48 -21.90
C TYR A 169 1.68 -5.74 -22.39
N ILE A 170 2.31 -5.02 -21.48
CA ILE A 170 3.57 -4.30 -21.72
C ILE A 170 4.65 -4.82 -20.78
N ASN A 171 5.92 -4.62 -21.18
CA ASN A 171 7.07 -4.80 -20.32
C ASN A 171 7.48 -3.48 -19.64
N ASP A 172 8.51 -3.52 -18.80
CA ASP A 172 9.05 -2.37 -18.05
C ASP A 172 9.72 -1.31 -18.94
N LYS A 173 9.97 -1.61 -20.22
CA LYS A 173 10.44 -0.66 -21.23
C LYS A 173 9.31 0.00 -22.02
N ASN A 174 8.05 -0.26 -21.62
CA ASN A 174 6.85 0.18 -22.32
C ASN A 174 6.69 -0.43 -23.74
N GLU A 175 7.31 -1.60 -23.99
CA GLU A 175 7.11 -2.33 -25.23
C GLU A 175 5.86 -3.21 -25.09
N THR A 176 5.01 -3.18 -26.13
CA THR A 176 3.82 -4.04 -26.18
C THR A 176 4.25 -5.48 -26.45
N VAL A 177 4.07 -6.35 -25.45
CA VAL A 177 4.38 -7.77 -25.54
C VAL A 177 3.18 -8.55 -26.10
N PHE A 178 1.97 -8.25 -25.61
CA PHE A 178 0.74 -8.79 -26.18
C PHE A 178 -0.16 -7.63 -26.62
N PRO A 179 -0.73 -7.73 -27.84
CA PRO A 179 -1.50 -6.63 -28.44
C PRO A 179 -2.75 -6.27 -27.65
N PHE A 180 -3.25 -5.05 -27.86
CA PHE A 180 -4.48 -4.53 -27.25
C PHE A 180 -5.72 -5.11 -27.97
N ILE A 181 -6.02 -6.39 -27.70
CA ILE A 181 -7.13 -7.14 -28.32
C ILE A 181 -8.08 -7.74 -27.28
N TYR A 182 -7.65 -7.84 -26.02
CA TYR A 182 -8.42 -8.48 -24.96
C TYR A 182 -9.51 -7.56 -24.42
N ASP A 183 -10.68 -8.10 -24.16
CA ASP A 183 -11.79 -7.40 -23.50
C ASP A 183 -11.56 -7.31 -21.99
N ASP A 184 -10.89 -8.34 -21.45
CA ASP A 184 -10.50 -8.44 -20.04
C ASP A 184 -9.28 -9.37 -19.89
N GLY A 185 -8.62 -9.34 -18.74
CA GLY A 185 -7.49 -10.20 -18.46
C GLY A 185 -7.02 -10.12 -17.02
N ALA A 186 -6.13 -11.04 -16.66
CA ALA A 186 -5.50 -11.11 -15.34
C ALA A 186 -3.99 -10.90 -15.42
N LEU A 187 -3.37 -10.76 -14.25
CA LEU A 187 -1.93 -10.74 -14.10
C LEU A 187 -1.34 -12.11 -14.48
N PHE A 188 -0.09 -12.09 -14.95
CA PHE A 188 0.66 -13.33 -15.13
C PHE A 188 1.05 -13.92 -13.77
N GLU A 189 0.67 -15.18 -13.55
CA GLU A 189 1.05 -15.97 -12.40
C GLU A 189 1.48 -17.37 -12.85
N ASN A 190 2.65 -17.83 -12.38
CA ASN A 190 3.22 -19.13 -12.77
C ASN A 190 3.32 -19.32 -14.29
N GLY A 191 3.68 -18.25 -15.01
CA GLY A 191 3.92 -18.26 -16.45
C GLY A 191 2.65 -18.22 -17.32
N LYS A 192 1.48 -17.98 -16.75
CA LYS A 192 0.20 -17.94 -17.47
C LYS A 192 -0.69 -16.79 -16.97
N ALA A 193 -1.59 -16.35 -17.84
CA ALA A 193 -2.62 -15.36 -17.51
C ALA A 193 -3.94 -15.75 -18.17
N TRP A 194 -5.01 -15.48 -17.46
CA TRP A 194 -6.35 -15.57 -18.02
C TRP A 194 -6.65 -14.32 -18.85
N VAL A 195 -7.30 -14.50 -20.01
CA VAL A 195 -7.73 -13.42 -20.90
C VAL A 195 -9.10 -13.70 -21.51
N GLN A 196 -9.78 -12.64 -21.97
CA GLN A 196 -11.07 -12.73 -22.63
C GLN A 196 -11.07 -12.02 -23.99
N ILE A 197 -11.66 -12.66 -25.00
CA ILE A 197 -11.98 -12.04 -26.31
C ILE A 197 -13.43 -12.40 -26.66
N GLY A 198 -14.30 -11.40 -26.72
CA GLY A 198 -15.74 -11.59 -26.88
C GLY A 198 -16.30 -12.43 -25.72
N ASN A 199 -16.96 -13.53 -26.06
CA ASN A 199 -17.49 -14.46 -25.06
C ASN A 199 -16.52 -15.62 -24.70
N LYS A 200 -15.33 -15.63 -25.30
CA LYS A 200 -14.35 -16.70 -25.07
C LYS A 200 -13.36 -16.26 -23.99
N GLN A 201 -13.22 -17.09 -22.95
CA GLN A 201 -12.23 -16.98 -21.90
C GLN A 201 -11.23 -18.13 -22.04
N PHE A 202 -9.93 -17.85 -21.90
CA PHE A 202 -8.87 -18.84 -22.00
C PHE A 202 -7.59 -18.38 -21.31
N GLU A 203 -6.70 -19.32 -21.03
CA GLU A 203 -5.37 -18.99 -20.49
C GLU A 203 -4.37 -18.87 -21.63
N ILE A 204 -3.43 -17.93 -21.50
CA ILE A 204 -2.28 -17.77 -22.37
C ILE A 204 -0.99 -17.97 -21.60
N ASN A 205 0.03 -18.51 -22.25
CA ASN A 205 1.39 -18.57 -21.74
C ASN A 205 2.18 -17.30 -22.10
N LYS A 206 3.43 -17.20 -21.67
CA LYS A 206 4.33 -16.06 -21.97
C LYS A 206 4.73 -15.91 -23.43
N LEU A 207 4.35 -16.84 -24.30
CA LEU A 207 4.49 -16.73 -25.77
C LEU A 207 3.21 -16.22 -26.41
N GLY A 208 2.12 -16.02 -25.64
CA GLY A 208 0.82 -15.62 -26.14
C GLY A 208 0.00 -16.79 -26.72
N GLU A 209 0.43 -18.03 -26.50
CA GLU A 209 -0.25 -19.22 -26.98
C GLU A 209 -1.34 -19.64 -25.99
N GLU A 210 -2.53 -20.01 -26.52
CA GLU A 210 -3.61 -20.56 -25.72
C GLU A 210 -3.18 -21.90 -25.07
N ILE A 211 -3.32 -21.98 -23.76
CA ILE A 211 -3.05 -23.20 -23.00
C ILE A 211 -4.34 -24.04 -22.97
N LYS A 212 -4.22 -25.32 -23.32
CA LYS A 212 -5.34 -26.28 -23.27
C LYS A 212 -5.45 -26.94 -21.91
#